data_906ce1502634848636154c0acfb1e3bb
#
_entry.id   906ce1502634848636154c0acfb1e3bb
#
_cell.length_a   1.000
_cell.length_b   1.000
_cell.length_c   1.000
_cell.angle_alpha   90.00
_cell.angle_beta   90.00
_cell.angle_gamma   90.00
#
_symmetry.space_group_name_H-M   'P 1'
#
loop_
_entity.id
_entity.type
_entity.pdbx_description
1 polymer ?
#
loop_
_entity_poly.entity_id
_entity_poly.type
_entity_poly.pdbx_seq_one_letter_code
_entity_poly.pdbx_strand_id
1 'polypeptide(L)'
;AQTYHWLHAMNALGRVDATITADNPIAAAFTQNGITTYVAHNYSDTPLTVTFSTGYQLEVPAHKMVTSKDVKIKGVLTASFQQAYVNGSVNLDVVASEGIPTKVEFMDGTVVLGSDTTAPFTWNAANLTLGMHSFYAKVYEGEAFNTTNSVEVQVGNQMPYGGTPSAIPGTIEAGKYDIFEGGKGQNIAYLD
;
A
#
# COMPACT_ATOMS: atom_id res chain seq x y z
N ALA A 1 30.31 24.11 -8.50
CA ALA A 1 29.76 22.73 -8.64
C ALA A 1 29.54 22.06 -7.29
N GLN A 2 30.50 22.09 -6.35
CA GLN A 2 30.37 21.43 -5.05
C GLN A 2 29.22 22.01 -4.18
N THR A 3 29.11 23.34 -4.12
CA THR A 3 28.04 24.01 -3.35
C THR A 3 26.63 23.60 -3.81
N TYR A 4 26.44 23.43 -5.11
CA TYR A 4 25.15 22.98 -5.67
C TYR A 4 24.79 21.56 -5.19
N HIS A 5 25.75 20.63 -5.22
CA HIS A 5 25.52 19.26 -4.73
C HIS A 5 25.24 19.21 -3.23
N TRP A 6 25.93 20.03 -2.46
CA TRP A 6 25.69 20.18 -1.02
C TRP A 6 24.28 20.68 -0.70
N LEU A 7 23.86 21.77 -1.35
CA LEU A 7 22.54 22.34 -1.17
C LEU A 7 21.44 21.37 -1.62
N HIS A 8 21.68 20.65 -2.71
CA HIS A 8 20.74 19.66 -3.22
C HIS A 8 20.60 18.46 -2.26
N ALA A 9 21.70 17.94 -1.74
CA ALA A 9 21.69 16.87 -0.75
C ALA A 9 20.99 17.29 0.56
N MET A 10 21.25 18.50 1.06
CA MET A 10 20.58 19.06 2.24
C MET A 10 19.08 19.27 2.00
N ASN A 11 18.69 19.67 0.80
CA ASN A 11 17.27 19.81 0.45
C ASN A 11 16.56 18.46 0.33
N ALA A 12 17.27 17.42 -0.11
CA ALA A 12 16.70 16.09 -0.28
C ALA A 12 16.66 15.26 1.02
N LEU A 13 17.69 15.39 1.86
CA LEU A 13 17.91 14.54 3.04
C LEU A 13 17.68 15.29 4.37
N GLY A 14 17.73 16.61 4.35
CA GLY A 14 17.71 17.43 5.55
C GLY A 14 19.11 17.67 6.14
N ARG A 15 19.18 17.92 7.46
CA ARG A 15 20.44 18.14 8.19
C ARG A 15 20.95 16.84 8.77
N VAL A 16 22.27 16.71 8.82
CA VAL A 16 22.92 15.59 9.53
C VAL A 16 22.49 15.62 11.00
N ASP A 17 22.01 14.50 11.49
CA ASP A 17 21.73 14.27 12.89
C ASP A 17 22.92 13.61 13.57
N ALA A 18 23.76 14.43 14.20
CA ALA A 18 24.98 13.97 14.86
C ALA A 18 24.71 13.20 16.18
N THR A 19 23.47 13.13 16.65
CA THR A 19 23.09 12.34 17.82
C THR A 19 22.92 10.86 17.48
N ILE A 20 22.73 10.55 16.20
CA ILE A 20 22.61 9.18 15.69
C ILE A 20 23.95 8.74 15.11
N THR A 21 24.58 7.78 15.77
CA THR A 21 25.84 7.16 15.32
C THR A 21 25.58 5.83 14.62
N ALA A 22 26.56 5.33 13.87
CA ALA A 22 26.54 4.04 13.22
C ALA A 22 27.82 3.25 13.53
N ASP A 23 27.74 1.93 13.39
CA ASP A 23 28.89 1.03 13.52
C ASP A 23 29.84 1.08 12.30
N ASN A 24 29.48 1.83 11.27
CA ASN A 24 30.29 2.02 10.07
C ASN A 24 30.59 3.51 9.86
N PRO A 25 31.88 3.88 9.60
CA PRO A 25 32.29 5.29 9.46
C PRO A 25 31.76 5.98 8.18
N ILE A 26 31.25 5.21 7.22
CA ILE A 26 30.68 5.73 5.96
C ILE A 26 29.16 5.60 5.98
N ALA A 27 28.59 5.97 7.13
CA ALA A 27 27.17 6.03 7.33
C ALA A 27 26.80 7.32 8.09
N ALA A 28 25.62 7.85 7.83
CA ALA A 28 25.09 9.02 8.50
C ALA A 28 23.56 8.98 8.55
N ALA A 29 23.00 9.61 9.58
CA ALA A 29 21.58 9.89 9.65
C ALA A 29 21.33 11.37 9.33
N PHE A 30 20.21 11.65 8.67
CA PHE A 30 19.76 12.99 8.31
C PHE A 30 18.33 13.16 8.80
N THR A 31 17.99 14.35 9.26
CA THR A 31 16.63 14.65 9.72
C THR A 31 16.06 15.86 8.98
N GLN A 32 14.85 15.68 8.45
CA GLN A 32 14.08 16.72 7.79
C GLN A 32 12.61 16.59 8.21
N ASN A 33 12.05 17.69 8.75
CA ASN A 33 10.65 17.75 9.19
C ASN A 33 10.26 16.61 10.16
N GLY A 34 11.17 16.19 11.03
CA GLY A 34 10.95 15.12 11.98
C GLY A 34 11.13 13.69 11.40
N ILE A 35 11.44 13.57 10.11
CA ILE A 35 11.71 12.29 9.47
C ILE A 35 13.21 12.05 9.40
N THR A 36 13.66 10.91 9.91
CA THR A 36 15.06 10.49 9.84
C THR A 36 15.30 9.64 8.60
N THR A 37 16.35 9.98 7.85
CA THR A 37 16.84 9.21 6.71
C THR A 37 18.24 8.68 7.02
N TYR A 38 18.41 7.38 6.99
CA TYR A 38 19.68 6.70 7.17
C TYR A 38 20.33 6.51 5.82
N VAL A 39 21.65 6.73 5.73
CA VAL A 39 22.43 6.60 4.51
C VAL A 39 23.71 5.85 4.85
N ALA A 40 24.08 4.89 4.04
CA ALA A 40 25.38 4.21 4.14
C ALA A 40 25.93 3.86 2.76
N HIS A 41 27.26 3.84 2.65
CA HIS A 41 27.97 3.40 1.46
C HIS A 41 28.88 2.23 1.81
N ASN A 42 28.88 1.21 0.97
CA ASN A 42 29.73 0.05 1.09
C ASN A 42 30.78 0.04 -0.03
N TYR A 43 32.06 0.13 0.33
CA TYR A 43 33.19 0.04 -0.59
C TYR A 43 33.77 -1.37 -0.70
N SER A 44 33.27 -2.32 0.08
CA SER A 44 33.77 -3.71 0.04
C SER A 44 33.13 -4.54 -1.08
N ASP A 45 33.74 -5.68 -1.37
CA ASP A 45 33.28 -6.64 -2.37
C ASP A 45 32.13 -7.54 -1.86
N THR A 46 31.77 -7.41 -0.59
CA THR A 46 30.70 -8.21 0.06
C THR A 46 29.61 -7.30 0.60
N PRO A 47 28.35 -7.77 0.67
CA PRO A 47 27.28 -7.04 1.34
C PRO A 47 27.64 -6.74 2.80
N LEU A 48 27.15 -5.60 3.31
CA LEU A 48 27.38 -5.10 4.66
C LEU A 48 26.05 -4.72 5.29
N THR A 49 25.84 -5.09 6.55
CA THR A 49 24.74 -4.57 7.38
C THR A 49 25.29 -3.48 8.28
N VAL A 50 24.73 -2.28 8.17
CA VAL A 50 25.09 -1.13 9.01
C VAL A 50 24.04 -0.95 10.07
N THR A 51 24.45 -0.93 11.35
CA THR A 51 23.57 -0.74 12.49
C THR A 51 23.73 0.66 13.07
N PHE A 52 22.63 1.38 13.19
CA PHE A 52 22.59 2.71 13.80
C PHE A 52 22.25 2.65 15.29
N SER A 53 22.63 3.66 16.06
CA SER A 53 22.38 3.74 17.50
C SER A 53 20.89 3.71 17.90
N THR A 54 20.01 3.99 16.96
CA THR A 54 18.56 3.85 17.10
C THR A 54 18.07 2.39 17.03
N GLY A 55 18.94 1.44 16.67
CA GLY A 55 18.61 0.06 16.39
C GLY A 55 18.21 -0.18 14.91
N TYR A 56 18.12 0.86 14.10
CA TYR A 56 17.83 0.71 12.66
C TYR A 56 19.00 0.01 11.95
N GLN A 57 18.69 -0.97 11.10
CA GLN A 57 19.67 -1.70 10.30
C GLN A 57 19.45 -1.42 8.81
N LEU A 58 20.55 -1.14 8.10
CA LEU A 58 20.55 -0.87 6.67
C LEU A 58 21.45 -1.87 5.96
N GLU A 59 20.88 -2.67 5.08
CA GLU A 59 21.63 -3.58 4.23
C GLU A 59 22.18 -2.87 3.01
N VAL A 60 23.50 -2.91 2.83
CA VAL A 60 24.22 -2.19 1.77
C VAL A 60 24.96 -3.20 0.89
N PRO A 61 24.48 -3.46 -0.34
CA PRO A 61 25.17 -4.34 -1.27
C PRO A 61 26.59 -3.85 -1.58
N ALA A 62 27.46 -4.74 -2.03
CA ALA A 62 28.83 -4.42 -2.43
C ALA A 62 28.86 -3.25 -3.42
N HIS A 63 29.76 -2.29 -3.18
CA HIS A 63 29.97 -1.11 -4.03
C HIS A 63 28.73 -0.23 -4.26
N LYS A 64 27.79 -0.24 -3.33
CA LYS A 64 26.56 0.59 -3.42
C LYS A 64 26.44 1.59 -2.28
N MET A 65 25.79 2.68 -2.57
CA MET A 65 25.19 3.57 -1.58
C MET A 65 23.70 3.25 -1.48
N VAL A 66 23.19 3.17 -0.26
CA VAL A 66 21.76 2.88 0.03
C VAL A 66 21.27 3.91 1.02
N THR A 67 20.01 4.26 0.91
CA THR A 67 19.31 5.11 1.86
C THR A 67 18.10 4.38 2.40
N SER A 68 17.62 4.76 3.58
CA SER A 68 16.35 4.24 4.10
C SER A 68 15.13 4.69 3.26
N LYS A 69 15.34 5.56 2.27
CA LYS A 69 14.34 5.91 1.26
C LYS A 69 14.31 4.93 0.07
N ASP A 70 15.32 4.10 -0.08
CA ASP A 70 15.39 3.03 -1.09
C ASP A 70 14.61 1.81 -0.59
N VAL A 71 13.30 1.96 -0.55
CA VAL A 71 12.39 0.98 0.05
C VAL A 71 12.35 -0.28 -0.79
N LYS A 72 12.75 -1.41 -0.21
CA LYS A 72 12.66 -2.72 -0.85
C LYS A 72 11.29 -3.37 -0.70
N ILE A 73 10.51 -2.91 0.29
CA ILE A 73 9.20 -3.49 0.59
C ILE A 73 8.31 -3.48 -0.65
N LYS A 74 7.74 -4.62 -0.99
CA LYS A 74 6.74 -4.75 -2.04
C LYS A 74 5.57 -5.56 -1.53
N GLY A 75 4.38 -5.19 -1.96
CA GLY A 75 3.16 -5.91 -1.65
C GLY A 75 2.22 -5.96 -2.85
N VAL A 76 1.36 -6.95 -2.83
CA VAL A 76 0.29 -7.12 -3.81
C VAL A 76 -1.03 -7.01 -3.08
N LEU A 77 -1.90 -6.11 -3.55
CA LEU A 77 -3.27 -5.97 -3.08
C LEU A 77 -4.19 -6.87 -3.91
N THR A 78 -5.08 -7.56 -3.23
CA THR A 78 -6.22 -8.28 -3.81
C THR A 78 -7.51 -7.81 -3.16
N ALA A 79 -8.62 -7.90 -3.91
CA ALA A 79 -9.96 -7.63 -3.40
C ALA A 79 -10.82 -8.88 -3.54
N SER A 80 -11.72 -9.11 -2.59
CA SER A 80 -12.61 -10.28 -2.60
C SER A 80 -13.54 -10.29 -3.81
N PHE A 81 -13.92 -9.11 -4.31
CA PHE A 81 -14.79 -8.93 -5.47
C PHE A 81 -14.35 -7.71 -6.29
N GLN A 82 -14.61 -7.74 -7.60
CA GLN A 82 -14.43 -6.60 -8.51
C GLN A 82 -15.75 -5.86 -8.79
N GLN A 83 -16.85 -6.35 -8.23
CA GLN A 83 -18.17 -5.73 -8.28
C GLN A 83 -18.81 -5.78 -6.90
N ALA A 84 -19.41 -4.69 -6.49
CA ALA A 84 -20.12 -4.56 -5.22
C ALA A 84 -21.40 -3.74 -5.44
N TYR A 85 -22.26 -3.72 -4.45
CA TYR A 85 -23.45 -2.87 -4.43
C TYR A 85 -23.28 -1.70 -3.46
N VAL A 86 -24.07 -0.66 -3.66
CA VAL A 86 -24.08 0.52 -2.77
C VAL A 86 -24.32 0.11 -1.33
N ASN A 87 -23.58 0.71 -0.39
CA ASN A 87 -23.53 0.35 1.02
C ASN A 87 -23.00 -1.08 1.31
N GLY A 88 -22.54 -1.79 0.29
CA GLY A 88 -21.85 -3.06 0.46
C GLY A 88 -20.43 -2.90 0.94
N SER A 89 -19.70 -4.01 1.00
CA SER A 89 -18.29 -4.02 1.42
C SER A 89 -17.45 -4.95 0.55
N VAL A 90 -16.16 -4.66 0.51
CA VAL A 90 -15.13 -5.48 -0.15
C VAL A 90 -14.00 -5.69 0.83
N ASN A 91 -13.56 -6.94 1.00
CA ASN A 91 -12.36 -7.24 1.74
C ASN A 91 -11.12 -7.03 0.87
N LEU A 92 -10.19 -6.29 1.39
CA LEU A 92 -8.89 -5.99 0.80
C LEU A 92 -7.83 -6.74 1.57
N ASP A 93 -6.97 -7.48 0.88
CA ASP A 93 -5.89 -8.26 1.46
C ASP A 93 -4.57 -7.84 0.83
N VAL A 94 -3.53 -7.63 1.65
CA VAL A 94 -2.18 -7.33 1.19
C VAL A 94 -1.22 -8.42 1.59
N VAL A 95 -0.55 -8.98 0.60
CA VAL A 95 0.54 -9.95 0.79
C VAL A 95 1.86 -9.29 0.42
N ALA A 96 2.80 -9.24 1.35
CA ALA A 96 4.15 -8.79 1.07
C ALA A 96 4.88 -9.80 0.17
N SER A 97 5.49 -9.31 -0.91
CA SER A 97 6.32 -10.10 -1.81
C SER A 97 7.81 -9.91 -1.55
N GLU A 98 8.20 -8.78 -0.97
CA GLU A 98 9.55 -8.47 -0.52
C GLU A 98 9.48 -7.62 0.77
N GLY A 99 10.46 -7.78 1.67
CA GLY A 99 10.55 -7.07 2.95
C GLY A 99 9.57 -7.57 4.02
N ILE A 100 9.59 -6.92 5.17
CA ILE A 100 8.71 -7.25 6.31
C ILE A 100 7.89 -5.99 6.64
N PRO A 101 6.58 -5.98 6.30
CA PRO A 101 5.75 -4.82 6.59
C PRO A 101 5.63 -4.56 8.10
N THR A 102 5.76 -3.29 8.47
CA THR A 102 5.47 -2.82 9.83
C THR A 102 4.06 -2.23 9.94
N LYS A 103 3.50 -1.77 8.81
CA LYS A 103 2.14 -1.23 8.68
C LYS A 103 1.70 -1.30 7.22
N VAL A 104 0.42 -1.52 7.01
CA VAL A 104 -0.25 -1.35 5.72
C VAL A 104 -1.36 -0.32 5.87
N GLU A 105 -1.39 0.69 5.00
CA GLU A 105 -2.42 1.72 4.95
C GLU A 105 -3.23 1.56 3.66
N PHE A 106 -4.52 1.30 3.82
CA PHE A 106 -5.44 1.03 2.72
C PHE A 106 -6.05 2.34 2.18
N MET A 107 -6.11 2.46 0.88
CA MET A 107 -6.50 3.67 0.16
C MET A 107 -7.62 3.39 -0.83
N ASP A 108 -8.50 4.38 -1.02
CA ASP A 108 -9.44 4.46 -2.15
C ASP A 108 -9.19 5.79 -2.87
N GLY A 109 -8.54 5.73 -4.02
CA GLY A 109 -8.01 6.93 -4.67
C GLY A 109 -7.11 7.73 -3.73
N THR A 110 -7.53 8.93 -3.35
CA THR A 110 -6.78 9.79 -2.41
C THR A 110 -7.23 9.68 -0.96
N VAL A 111 -8.27 8.90 -0.69
CA VAL A 111 -8.86 8.76 0.64
C VAL A 111 -8.19 7.63 1.40
N VAL A 112 -7.75 7.89 2.64
CA VAL A 112 -7.28 6.85 3.56
C VAL A 112 -8.49 6.15 4.16
N LEU A 113 -8.60 4.84 3.96
CA LEU A 113 -9.65 4.01 4.55
C LEU A 113 -9.29 3.62 5.98
N GLY A 114 -8.04 3.27 6.21
CA GLY A 114 -7.50 2.88 7.50
C GLY A 114 -6.16 2.17 7.37
N SER A 115 -5.67 1.62 8.48
CA SER A 115 -4.39 0.91 8.51
C SER A 115 -4.44 -0.33 9.39
N ASP A 116 -3.60 -1.30 9.04
CA ASP A 116 -3.35 -2.51 9.81
C ASP A 116 -1.85 -2.64 10.11
N THR A 117 -1.51 -3.01 11.33
CA THR A 117 -0.12 -3.19 11.80
C THR A 117 0.21 -4.63 12.13
N THR A 118 -0.71 -5.55 11.89
CA THR A 118 -0.58 -6.96 12.26
C THR A 118 -0.94 -7.88 11.08
N ALA A 119 -0.02 -8.75 10.71
CA ALA A 119 -0.32 -9.74 9.67
C ALA A 119 -1.35 -10.79 10.15
N PRO A 120 -2.25 -11.26 9.28
CA PRO A 120 -2.42 -10.91 7.87
C PRO A 120 -3.01 -9.50 7.70
N PHE A 121 -2.42 -8.70 6.80
CA PHE A 121 -2.86 -7.32 6.59
C PHE A 121 -4.13 -7.28 5.76
N THR A 122 -5.24 -6.95 6.41
CA THR A 122 -6.57 -6.97 5.81
C THR A 122 -7.36 -5.71 6.16
N TRP A 123 -8.30 -5.34 5.28
CA TRP A 123 -9.21 -4.24 5.54
C TRP A 123 -10.58 -4.50 4.93
N ASN A 124 -11.63 -4.27 5.68
CA ASN A 124 -12.99 -4.30 5.15
C ASN A 124 -13.40 -2.88 4.73
N ALA A 125 -13.38 -2.62 3.42
CA ALA A 125 -13.87 -1.37 2.85
C ALA A 125 -15.41 -1.45 2.79
N ALA A 126 -16.08 -0.83 3.75
CA ALA A 126 -17.53 -0.86 3.91
C ALA A 126 -18.18 0.47 3.49
N ASN A 127 -19.52 0.46 3.36
CA ASN A 127 -20.34 1.62 2.98
C ASN A 127 -19.90 2.24 1.65
N LEU A 128 -19.62 1.39 0.67
CA LEU A 128 -19.16 1.81 -0.64
C LEU A 128 -20.23 2.67 -1.35
N THR A 129 -19.78 3.76 -1.96
CA THR A 129 -20.64 4.65 -2.74
C THR A 129 -20.79 4.17 -4.18
N LEU A 130 -21.81 4.65 -4.87
CA LEU A 130 -22.01 4.34 -6.29
C LEU A 130 -20.83 4.84 -7.11
N GLY A 131 -20.30 4.01 -7.99
CA GLY A 131 -19.25 4.38 -8.95
C GLY A 131 -18.06 3.43 -8.97
N MET A 132 -16.96 3.90 -9.55
CA MET A 132 -15.70 3.17 -9.63
C MET A 132 -14.83 3.54 -8.42
N HIS A 133 -14.41 2.54 -7.68
CA HIS A 133 -13.44 2.66 -6.59
C HIS A 133 -12.09 2.09 -7.05
N SER A 134 -11.01 2.80 -6.76
CA SER A 134 -9.63 2.38 -7.10
C SER A 134 -8.84 2.14 -5.84
N PHE A 135 -8.84 0.91 -5.36
CA PHE A 135 -8.17 0.52 -4.14
C PHE A 135 -6.69 0.22 -4.37
N TYR A 136 -5.85 0.72 -3.52
CA TYR A 136 -4.44 0.34 -3.39
C TYR A 136 -4.00 0.44 -1.94
N ALA A 137 -2.79 0.01 -1.63
CA ALA A 137 -2.25 0.14 -0.29
C ALA A 137 -0.83 0.71 -0.30
N LYS A 138 -0.48 1.41 0.77
CA LYS A 138 0.90 1.77 1.09
C LYS A 138 1.43 0.76 2.10
N VAL A 139 2.48 0.06 1.72
CA VAL A 139 3.13 -0.95 2.55
C VAL A 139 4.38 -0.34 3.14
N TYR A 140 4.45 -0.25 4.44
CA TYR A 140 5.51 0.43 5.19
C TYR A 140 6.54 -0.56 5.74
N GLU A 141 7.80 -0.15 5.69
CA GLU A 141 8.91 -0.72 6.44
C GLU A 141 9.55 0.42 7.23
N GLY A 142 9.20 0.53 8.53
CA GLY A 142 9.47 1.73 9.33
C GLY A 142 8.72 2.96 8.80
N GLU A 143 9.45 4.04 8.54
CA GLU A 143 8.88 5.30 8.01
C GLU A 143 8.76 5.30 6.47
N ALA A 144 9.45 4.41 5.80
CA ALA A 144 9.47 4.32 4.36
C ALA A 144 8.36 3.40 3.85
N PHE A 145 7.80 3.68 2.66
CA PHE A 145 6.74 2.86 2.08
C PHE A 145 6.87 2.71 0.57
N ASN A 146 6.25 1.68 0.06
CA ASN A 146 5.97 1.49 -1.35
C ASN A 146 4.47 1.27 -1.56
N THR A 147 3.98 1.51 -2.77
CA THR A 147 2.57 1.28 -3.12
C THR A 147 2.39 -0.08 -3.80
N THR A 148 1.25 -0.71 -3.55
CA THR A 148 0.83 -1.92 -4.26
C THR A 148 0.31 -1.59 -5.67
N ASN A 149 -0.07 -2.63 -6.42
CA ASN A 149 -0.98 -2.48 -7.56
C ASN A 149 -2.31 -1.87 -7.12
N SER A 150 -3.04 -1.27 -8.07
CA SER A 150 -4.43 -0.86 -7.87
C SER A 150 -5.38 -1.98 -8.28
N VAL A 151 -6.51 -2.06 -7.58
CA VAL A 151 -7.64 -2.95 -7.89
C VAL A 151 -8.88 -2.08 -8.07
N GLU A 152 -9.48 -2.17 -9.25
CA GLU A 152 -10.71 -1.46 -9.57
C GLU A 152 -11.92 -2.29 -9.13
N VAL A 153 -12.86 -1.64 -8.43
CA VAL A 153 -14.13 -2.23 -7.99
C VAL A 153 -15.28 -1.35 -8.47
N GLN A 154 -16.16 -1.90 -9.29
CA GLN A 154 -17.37 -1.22 -9.73
C GLN A 154 -18.48 -1.41 -8.70
N VAL A 155 -18.96 -0.31 -8.14
CA VAL A 155 -20.11 -0.30 -7.23
C VAL A 155 -21.34 0.17 -7.98
N GLY A 156 -22.36 -0.69 -8.03
CA GLY A 156 -23.65 -0.45 -8.68
C GLY A 156 -24.82 -0.48 -7.70
N ASN A 157 -26.01 -0.14 -8.20
CA ASN A 157 -27.26 -0.25 -7.43
C ASN A 157 -27.86 -1.66 -7.47
N GLN A 158 -27.15 -2.64 -8.06
CA GLN A 158 -27.63 -4.01 -8.15
C GLN A 158 -27.71 -4.62 -6.75
N MET A 159 -28.87 -5.16 -6.42
CA MET A 159 -29.11 -5.84 -5.15
C MET A 159 -29.75 -7.21 -5.43
N PRO A 160 -29.39 -8.25 -4.65
CA PRO A 160 -30.09 -9.53 -4.76
C PRO A 160 -31.59 -9.37 -4.52
N TYR A 161 -32.40 -10.08 -5.26
CA TYR A 161 -33.85 -10.14 -5.03
C TYR A 161 -34.13 -10.58 -3.57
N GLY A 162 -34.90 -9.76 -2.85
CA GLY A 162 -35.16 -10.00 -1.43
C GLY A 162 -33.98 -9.71 -0.48
N GLY A 163 -32.90 -9.03 -0.97
CA GLY A 163 -31.78 -8.57 -0.15
C GLY A 163 -30.77 -9.66 0.23
N THR A 164 -30.96 -10.92 -0.22
CA THR A 164 -30.05 -12.02 0.09
C THR A 164 -29.72 -12.80 -1.17
N PRO A 165 -28.41 -13.03 -1.50
CA PRO A 165 -28.04 -13.87 -2.64
C PRO A 165 -28.60 -15.28 -2.55
N SER A 166 -29.07 -15.81 -3.67
CA SER A 166 -29.51 -17.19 -3.74
C SER A 166 -28.36 -18.17 -3.61
N ALA A 167 -28.54 -19.22 -2.83
CA ALA A 167 -27.50 -20.26 -2.65
C ALA A 167 -27.31 -21.08 -3.93
N ILE A 168 -26.05 -21.36 -4.27
CA ILE A 168 -25.66 -22.25 -5.36
C ILE A 168 -24.83 -23.40 -4.78
N PRO A 169 -25.20 -24.68 -5.01
CA PRO A 169 -26.31 -25.13 -5.85
C PRO A 169 -27.68 -24.94 -5.19
N GLY A 170 -28.68 -24.54 -5.97
CA GLY A 170 -30.05 -24.32 -5.53
C GLY A 170 -30.99 -24.07 -6.70
N THR A 171 -32.31 -24.01 -6.41
CA THR A 171 -33.32 -23.62 -7.39
C THR A 171 -33.55 -22.12 -7.30
N ILE A 172 -33.36 -21.41 -8.42
CA ILE A 172 -33.67 -20.00 -8.57
C ILE A 172 -34.92 -19.90 -9.45
N GLU A 173 -35.97 -19.30 -8.93
CA GLU A 173 -37.17 -19.05 -9.73
C GLU A 173 -36.89 -17.96 -10.76
N ALA A 174 -37.36 -18.16 -12.02
CA ALA A 174 -37.07 -17.25 -13.14
C ALA A 174 -37.54 -15.80 -12.95
N GLY A 175 -38.47 -15.55 -12.02
CA GLY A 175 -38.92 -14.19 -11.70
C GLY A 175 -38.22 -13.56 -10.49
N LYS A 176 -37.24 -14.25 -9.91
CA LYS A 176 -36.45 -13.78 -8.75
C LYS A 176 -35.01 -13.48 -9.16
N TYR A 177 -34.85 -12.47 -9.98
CA TYR A 177 -33.54 -11.98 -10.42
C TYR A 177 -33.19 -10.69 -9.67
N ASP A 178 -31.95 -10.30 -9.75
CA ASP A 178 -31.43 -9.12 -9.08
C ASP A 178 -32.17 -7.85 -9.52
N ILE A 179 -32.47 -6.99 -8.56
CA ILE A 179 -32.97 -5.64 -8.85
C ILE A 179 -31.79 -4.80 -9.27
N PHE A 180 -31.90 -4.16 -10.44
CA PHE A 180 -30.79 -3.47 -11.05
C PHE A 180 -31.20 -2.12 -11.66
N GLU A 181 -30.51 -1.06 -11.26
CA GLU A 181 -30.60 0.24 -11.91
C GLU A 181 -29.21 0.70 -12.38
N GLY A 182 -29.04 0.89 -13.70
CA GLY A 182 -27.89 1.61 -14.27
C GLY A 182 -26.60 0.83 -14.50
N GLY A 183 -26.59 -0.52 -14.55
CA GLY A 183 -25.41 -1.29 -14.85
C GLY A 183 -25.14 -1.54 -16.33
N LYS A 184 -24.00 -2.19 -16.63
CA LYS A 184 -23.69 -2.63 -18.00
C LYS A 184 -24.67 -3.70 -18.45
N GLY A 185 -25.48 -3.41 -19.45
CA GLY A 185 -26.51 -4.31 -19.98
C GLY A 185 -27.92 -3.84 -19.76
N GLN A 186 -28.15 -2.85 -18.89
CA GLN A 186 -29.43 -2.18 -18.75
C GLN A 186 -29.86 -1.59 -20.09
N ASN A 187 -31.10 -1.87 -20.54
CA ASN A 187 -31.64 -1.47 -21.84
C ASN A 187 -30.90 -2.03 -23.09
N ILE A 188 -29.94 -2.96 -22.90
CA ILE A 188 -29.19 -3.62 -23.97
C ILE A 188 -29.51 -5.12 -24.02
N ALA A 189 -29.34 -5.79 -22.87
CA ALA A 189 -29.57 -7.23 -22.75
C ALA A 189 -30.92 -7.58 -22.10
N TYR A 190 -31.47 -6.69 -21.28
CA TYR A 190 -32.78 -6.84 -20.64
C TYR A 190 -33.43 -5.46 -20.46
N LEU A 191 -34.74 -5.45 -20.54
CA LEU A 191 -35.61 -4.31 -20.28
C LEU A 191 -36.46 -4.68 -19.03
N ASP A 192 -36.41 -3.88 -18.01
CA ASP A 192 -37.35 -3.91 -16.88
C ASP A 192 -38.49 -2.94 -17.12
#